data_d14e2e34ffb2e87bdc9e29ea468658a3
#
_entry.id   d14e2e34ffb2e87bdc9e29ea468658a3
#
_cell.length_a   1.000
_cell.length_b   1.000
_cell.length_c   1.000
_cell.angle_alpha   90.00
_cell.angle_beta   90.00
_cell.angle_gamma   90.00
#
_symmetry.space_group_name_H-M   'P 1'
#
loop_
_entity.id
_entity.type
_entity.pdbx_description
1 polymer ?
#
loop_
_entity_poly.entity_id
_entity_poly.type
_entity_poly.pdbx_seq_one_letter_code
_entity_poly.pdbx_strand_id
1 'polypeptide(L)'
;MKHDKSWLCLCLVAALLAGCTPTQSQPETTQAVTTLPTTEETTVPTTEETTQPESEPLTFGYNGDYLTCLSRESVLGIDVSKYQGNIDWQKVADTGVEFVMIRIGYRGYGQAGTLGADAMAQENYRGAKEAGLKVGGYFFSQAITTEEAIEEANYVMDIIAGWELDMPLVYDWECLAEDYRTMGVDARLLTDCTKAFCDTVENAGYTPMIYYNPDQSYKQMYMDELTQYGLWLAMYAPQPDFPYPIDMWQYTNQGSVPGIQGNVDINLYFP
;
A
#
# COMPACT_ATOMS: atom_id res chain seq x y z
N MET A 1 6.59 24.10 -39.34
CA MET A 1 6.05 23.03 -40.20
C MET A 1 5.53 21.94 -39.28
N LYS A 2 4.25 21.79 -39.34
CA LYS A 2 3.33 20.87 -38.69
C LYS A 2 3.66 19.41 -38.97
N HIS A 3 3.48 18.54 -37.95
CA HIS A 3 2.77 17.27 -38.16
C HIS A 3 2.20 16.75 -36.82
N ASP A 4 0.90 16.99 -36.67
CA ASP A 4 -0.05 16.24 -35.86
C ASP A 4 -0.14 14.79 -36.36
N LYS A 5 -0.20 13.83 -35.46
CA LYS A 5 -0.83 12.52 -35.72
C LYS A 5 -1.48 11.99 -34.42
N SER A 6 -2.75 12.35 -34.26
CA SER A 6 -3.70 11.61 -33.44
C SER A 6 -4.03 10.28 -34.13
N TRP A 7 -3.99 9.19 -33.41
CA TRP A 7 -4.57 7.91 -33.84
C TRP A 7 -5.62 7.46 -32.81
N LEU A 8 -6.88 7.65 -33.25
CA LEU A 8 -8.02 6.91 -32.70
C LEU A 8 -7.93 5.47 -33.20
N CYS A 9 -8.03 4.49 -32.34
CA CYS A 9 -8.29 3.12 -32.71
C CYS A 9 -9.68 2.71 -32.20
N LEU A 10 -10.57 2.48 -33.15
CA LEU A 10 -11.95 2.02 -32.99
C LEU A 10 -11.95 0.50 -32.90
N CYS A 11 -12.44 -0.06 -31.81
CA CYS A 11 -12.66 -1.51 -31.71
C CYS A 11 -14.02 -1.90 -32.25
N LEU A 12 -14.01 -2.74 -33.25
CA LEU A 12 -15.21 -3.40 -33.83
C LEU A 12 -15.44 -4.71 -33.06
N VAL A 13 -16.67 -4.87 -32.58
CA VAL A 13 -17.22 -6.11 -32.02
C VAL A 13 -17.69 -7.00 -33.15
N ALA A 14 -17.32 -8.27 -33.15
CA ALA A 14 -17.96 -9.31 -33.95
C ALA A 14 -18.34 -10.49 -33.06
N ALA A 15 -19.64 -10.65 -32.85
CA ALA A 15 -20.24 -11.83 -32.23
C ALA A 15 -20.40 -12.95 -33.26
N LEU A 16 -20.07 -14.17 -32.90
CA LEU A 16 -20.50 -15.36 -33.63
C LEU A 16 -21.09 -16.38 -32.66
N LEU A 17 -22.39 -16.57 -32.82
CA LEU A 17 -23.20 -17.63 -32.24
C LEU A 17 -23.01 -18.92 -33.06
N ALA A 18 -22.79 -20.04 -32.39
CA ALA A 18 -23.19 -21.34 -32.89
C ALA A 18 -23.40 -22.30 -31.71
N GLY A 19 -24.63 -22.72 -31.58
CA GLY A 19 -25.17 -23.69 -30.70
C GLY A 19 -25.04 -25.11 -31.20
N CYS A 20 -25.10 -26.04 -30.26
CA CYS A 20 -25.54 -27.41 -30.43
C CYS A 20 -25.90 -27.99 -29.06
N THR A 21 -27.17 -28.26 -28.81
CA THR A 21 -27.67 -29.37 -28.02
C THR A 21 -27.91 -30.54 -28.97
N PRO A 22 -27.95 -31.80 -28.58
CA PRO A 22 -28.85 -32.41 -27.60
C PRO A 22 -28.26 -33.65 -26.89
N THR A 23 -28.84 -34.29 -25.90
CA THR A 23 -29.88 -35.30 -25.90
C THR A 23 -29.88 -36.05 -24.56
N GLN A 24 -31.08 -36.24 -24.04
CA GLN A 24 -31.42 -37.03 -22.87
C GLN A 24 -31.04 -38.50 -22.96
N SER A 25 -30.80 -39.11 -21.80
CA SER A 25 -31.35 -40.44 -21.45
C SER A 25 -31.36 -40.61 -19.93
N GLN A 26 -32.59 -40.72 -19.37
CA GLN A 26 -32.83 -41.43 -18.09
C GLN A 26 -32.91 -42.91 -18.34
N PRO A 27 -32.72 -43.71 -17.29
CA PRO A 27 -33.76 -44.70 -16.93
C PRO A 27 -34.20 -44.69 -15.46
N GLU A 28 -35.36 -45.24 -15.30
CA GLU A 28 -36.30 -45.32 -14.20
C GLU A 28 -35.83 -46.10 -12.95
N THR A 29 -36.35 -45.64 -11.82
CA THR A 29 -37.09 -46.31 -10.74
C THR A 29 -36.55 -47.60 -10.13
N THR A 30 -36.28 -47.57 -8.83
CA THR A 30 -36.79 -48.55 -7.86
C THR A 30 -36.93 -47.92 -6.48
N GLN A 31 -38.15 -47.91 -5.97
CA GLN A 31 -38.51 -47.54 -4.59
C GLN A 31 -38.09 -48.63 -3.62
N ALA A 32 -37.44 -48.26 -2.53
CA ALA A 32 -37.39 -49.08 -1.33
C ALA A 32 -37.73 -48.19 -0.14
N VAL A 33 -38.87 -48.50 0.47
CA VAL A 33 -39.35 -47.95 1.74
C VAL A 33 -38.52 -48.53 2.86
N THR A 34 -37.89 -47.69 3.70
CA THR A 34 -37.40 -48.14 5.00
C THR A 34 -37.48 -46.96 5.99
N THR A 35 -38.29 -47.16 6.98
CA THR A 35 -38.45 -46.62 8.34
C THR A 35 -37.44 -45.59 8.84
N LEU A 36 -38.02 -44.45 9.36
CA LEU A 36 -37.36 -43.43 10.20
C LEU A 36 -36.72 -44.06 11.45
N PRO A 37 -35.57 -43.52 11.87
CA PRO A 37 -35.23 -43.41 13.26
C PRO A 37 -35.34 -41.96 13.75
N THR A 38 -35.76 -41.86 14.98
CA THR A 38 -35.97 -40.76 15.88
C THR A 38 -34.91 -39.67 15.83
N THR A 39 -35.37 -38.42 15.81
CA THR A 39 -34.62 -37.18 15.93
C THR A 39 -33.83 -37.12 17.24
N GLU A 40 -32.51 -37.12 17.16
CA GLU A 40 -31.65 -36.54 18.19
C GLU A 40 -31.42 -35.08 17.83
N GLU A 41 -31.81 -34.22 18.75
CA GLU A 41 -31.66 -32.78 18.70
C GLU A 41 -30.15 -32.44 18.86
N THR A 42 -29.44 -32.25 17.74
CA THR A 42 -28.06 -31.77 17.74
C THR A 42 -28.11 -30.26 18.00
N THR A 43 -27.79 -29.88 19.23
CA THR A 43 -27.51 -28.49 19.57
C THR A 43 -26.33 -27.99 18.72
N VAL A 44 -26.62 -27.13 17.75
CA VAL A 44 -25.59 -26.36 17.01
C VAL A 44 -24.94 -25.43 18.03
N PRO A 45 -23.59 -25.46 18.19
CA PRO A 45 -22.95 -24.45 19.00
C PRO A 45 -23.15 -23.11 18.34
N THR A 46 -23.82 -22.20 19.03
CA THR A 46 -23.86 -20.78 18.68
C THR A 46 -22.44 -20.26 18.71
N THR A 47 -21.86 -20.01 17.54
CA THR A 47 -20.62 -19.25 17.43
C THR A 47 -20.94 -17.86 17.98
N GLU A 48 -20.40 -17.53 19.13
CA GLU A 48 -20.39 -16.15 19.62
C GLU A 48 -19.63 -15.32 18.56
N GLU A 49 -20.40 -14.53 17.85
CA GLU A 49 -19.88 -13.48 16.98
C GLU A 49 -19.15 -12.49 17.90
N THR A 50 -17.83 -12.57 17.92
CA THR A 50 -17.01 -11.62 18.65
C THR A 50 -17.16 -10.29 17.93
N THR A 51 -18.14 -9.50 18.35
CA THR A 51 -18.26 -8.09 17.94
C THR A 51 -17.04 -7.36 18.46
N GLN A 52 -16.08 -7.11 17.57
CA GLN A 52 -15.07 -6.09 17.84
C GLN A 52 -15.82 -4.78 18.15
N PRO A 53 -15.40 -4.00 19.14
CA PRO A 53 -16.02 -2.72 19.39
C PRO A 53 -15.91 -1.90 18.11
N GLU A 54 -17.07 -1.46 17.61
CA GLU A 54 -17.18 -0.57 16.46
C GLU A 54 -16.38 0.71 16.79
N SER A 55 -15.23 0.90 16.16
CA SER A 55 -14.41 2.09 16.39
C SER A 55 -15.22 3.30 15.92
N GLU A 56 -15.26 4.35 16.75
CA GLU A 56 -15.92 5.60 16.38
C GLU A 56 -15.40 6.09 15.00
N PRO A 57 -16.31 6.53 14.12
CA PRO A 57 -15.92 6.97 12.79
C PRO A 57 -14.90 8.10 12.84
N LEU A 58 -13.87 8.00 12.02
CA LEU A 58 -12.89 9.07 11.88
C LEU A 58 -13.56 10.32 11.30
N THR A 59 -13.35 11.45 11.95
CA THR A 59 -13.83 12.75 11.48
C THR A 59 -12.65 13.68 11.24
N PHE A 60 -12.73 14.47 10.18
CA PHE A 60 -11.64 15.32 9.73
C PHE A 60 -12.04 16.78 9.63
N GLY A 61 -11.08 17.66 9.80
CA GLY A 61 -11.20 19.09 9.61
C GLY A 61 -9.88 19.68 9.15
N TYR A 62 -9.80 20.99 9.04
CA TYR A 62 -8.59 21.68 8.63
C TYR A 62 -7.99 22.46 9.80
N ASN A 63 -6.68 22.36 9.92
CA ASN A 63 -5.86 23.24 10.74
C ASN A 63 -4.96 24.06 9.79
N GLY A 64 -5.34 25.32 9.53
CA GLY A 64 -4.74 26.11 8.46
C GLY A 64 -5.04 25.47 7.09
N ASP A 65 -4.00 25.18 6.33
CA ASP A 65 -4.09 24.61 4.98
C ASP A 65 -4.09 23.07 4.97
N TYR A 66 -3.89 22.42 6.12
CA TYR A 66 -3.70 20.98 6.22
C TYR A 66 -4.84 20.27 6.94
N LEU A 67 -5.11 19.06 6.51
CA LEU A 67 -6.10 18.19 7.13
C LEU A 67 -5.61 17.74 8.52
N THR A 68 -6.54 17.56 9.44
CA THR A 68 -6.31 16.97 10.77
C THR A 68 -7.47 16.08 11.16
N CYS A 69 -7.22 15.05 11.92
CA CYS A 69 -8.27 14.21 12.49
C CYS A 69 -8.82 14.88 13.75
N LEU A 70 -10.16 14.95 13.86
CA LEU A 70 -10.85 15.59 14.99
C LEU A 70 -11.25 14.59 16.07
N SER A 71 -11.41 13.31 15.70
CA SER A 71 -11.88 12.25 16.59
C SER A 71 -10.75 11.40 17.19
N ARG A 72 -9.53 11.55 16.68
CA ARG A 72 -8.34 10.79 17.07
C ARG A 72 -7.10 11.68 16.94
N GLU A 73 -6.09 11.43 17.76
CA GLU A 73 -4.78 12.05 17.60
C GLU A 73 -4.22 11.76 16.20
N SER A 74 -3.67 12.78 15.55
CA SER A 74 -3.03 12.65 14.25
C SER A 74 -1.86 13.61 14.14
N VAL A 75 -0.82 13.16 13.44
CA VAL A 75 0.43 13.90 13.22
C VAL A 75 0.56 14.19 11.73
N LEU A 76 0.81 15.45 11.38
CA LEU A 76 0.98 15.88 10.00
C LEU A 76 2.39 15.53 9.50
N GLY A 77 2.46 14.91 8.32
CA GLY A 77 3.72 14.61 7.66
C GLY A 77 3.66 14.70 6.15
N ILE A 78 4.80 14.50 5.53
CA ILE A 78 4.95 14.47 4.08
C ILE A 78 5.76 13.24 3.68
N ASP A 79 5.70 12.86 2.40
CA ASP A 79 6.69 11.94 1.85
C ASP A 79 7.38 12.55 0.63
N VAL A 80 8.66 12.25 0.51
CA VAL A 80 9.56 12.88 -0.47
C VAL A 80 10.55 11.90 -1.07
N SER A 81 11.06 12.27 -2.24
CA SER A 81 12.12 11.57 -2.94
C SER A 81 12.99 12.59 -3.68
N LYS A 82 13.86 12.11 -4.55
CA LYS A 82 14.65 12.99 -5.45
C LYS A 82 13.79 13.94 -6.30
N TYR A 83 12.51 13.65 -6.48
CA TYR A 83 11.63 14.45 -7.33
C TYR A 83 11.25 15.81 -6.73
N GLN A 84 11.32 15.96 -5.40
CA GLN A 84 11.11 17.25 -4.74
C GLN A 84 12.35 18.15 -4.81
N GLY A 85 13.51 17.62 -5.29
CA GLY A 85 14.74 18.38 -5.43
C GLY A 85 15.28 18.91 -4.12
N ASN A 86 15.78 20.14 -4.12
CA ASN A 86 16.30 20.79 -2.91
C ASN A 86 15.16 21.32 -2.05
N ILE A 87 15.12 20.92 -0.79
CA ILE A 87 14.07 21.29 0.18
C ILE A 87 14.64 22.22 1.24
N ASP A 88 13.91 23.31 1.54
CA ASP A 88 14.17 24.18 2.69
C ASP A 88 13.44 23.59 3.91
N TRP A 89 14.12 22.68 4.61
CA TRP A 89 13.55 21.90 5.70
C TRP A 89 13.08 22.74 6.88
N GLN A 90 13.71 23.88 7.14
CA GLN A 90 13.25 24.78 8.19
C GLN A 90 11.89 25.39 7.84
N LYS A 91 11.67 25.77 6.59
CA LYS A 91 10.34 26.23 6.18
C LYS A 91 9.28 25.13 6.21
N VAL A 92 9.66 23.89 5.91
CA VAL A 92 8.76 22.74 6.06
C VAL A 92 8.34 22.57 7.52
N ALA A 93 9.30 22.54 8.44
CA ALA A 93 9.02 22.41 9.88
C ALA A 93 8.15 23.56 10.42
N ASP A 94 8.38 24.78 9.94
CA ASP A 94 7.63 25.98 10.36
C ASP A 94 6.13 25.92 9.95
N THR A 95 5.73 24.99 9.06
CA THR A 95 4.32 24.80 8.66
C THR A 95 3.52 23.93 9.62
N GLY A 96 4.17 23.28 10.59
CA GLY A 96 3.56 22.30 11.48
C GLY A 96 3.66 20.84 10.97
N VAL A 97 4.41 20.59 9.90
CA VAL A 97 4.83 19.22 9.52
C VAL A 97 5.78 18.72 10.60
N GLU A 98 5.51 17.51 11.12
CA GLU A 98 6.27 16.92 12.22
C GLU A 98 7.09 15.71 11.81
N PHE A 99 6.73 15.04 10.69
CA PHE A 99 7.50 13.90 10.17
C PHE A 99 7.63 13.90 8.66
N VAL A 100 8.61 13.15 8.19
CA VAL A 100 8.83 12.89 6.77
C VAL A 100 9.13 11.42 6.53
N MET A 101 8.51 10.85 5.50
CA MET A 101 8.88 9.56 4.91
C MET A 101 9.77 9.81 3.71
N ILE A 102 10.99 9.28 3.70
CA ILE A 102 11.99 9.54 2.66
C ILE A 102 12.17 8.29 1.81
N ARG A 103 12.08 8.42 0.47
CA ARG A 103 12.51 7.32 -0.38
C ARG A 103 14.00 7.09 -0.23
N ILE A 104 14.35 5.93 0.30
CA ILE A 104 15.75 5.55 0.52
C ILE A 104 16.35 4.97 -0.74
N GLY A 105 15.59 4.13 -1.44
CA GLY A 105 16.03 3.47 -2.65
C GLY A 105 14.87 2.89 -3.43
N TYR A 106 15.22 2.20 -4.49
CA TYR A 106 14.23 1.60 -5.39
C TYR A 106 14.82 0.40 -6.14
N ARG A 107 13.95 -0.50 -6.58
CA ARG A 107 14.24 -1.44 -7.68
C ARG A 107 13.67 -0.87 -8.98
N GLY A 108 14.46 -0.84 -10.03
CA GLY A 108 14.02 -0.37 -11.35
C GLY A 108 12.95 -1.29 -11.95
N TYR A 109 11.96 -0.69 -12.58
CA TYR A 109 10.81 -1.39 -13.19
C TYR A 109 11.12 -2.06 -14.55
N GLY A 110 12.32 -1.89 -15.09
CA GLY A 110 12.80 -2.67 -16.24
C GLY A 110 13.06 -4.13 -15.89
N GLN A 111 13.13 -5.00 -16.90
CA GLN A 111 13.33 -6.45 -16.71
C GLN A 111 14.54 -6.81 -15.84
N ALA A 112 15.59 -6.01 -15.88
CA ALA A 112 16.81 -6.23 -15.08
C ALA A 112 16.58 -6.00 -13.56
N GLY A 113 15.55 -5.22 -13.15
CA GLY A 113 15.25 -4.96 -11.76
C GLY A 113 16.46 -4.46 -10.95
N THR A 114 17.24 -3.52 -11.51
CA THR A 114 18.48 -3.03 -10.86
C THR A 114 18.15 -2.21 -9.63
N LEU A 115 18.81 -2.50 -8.52
CA LEU A 115 18.71 -1.71 -7.29
C LEU A 115 19.41 -0.36 -7.43
N GLY A 116 18.85 0.68 -6.85
CA GLY A 116 19.41 2.02 -6.84
C GLY A 116 19.05 2.78 -5.56
N ALA A 117 20.00 3.54 -5.03
CA ALA A 117 19.73 4.49 -3.96
C ALA A 117 19.00 5.72 -4.53
N ASP A 118 18.12 6.33 -3.76
CA ASP A 118 17.58 7.64 -4.12
C ASP A 118 18.67 8.71 -3.96
N ALA A 119 18.86 9.51 -4.99
CA ALA A 119 19.96 10.45 -5.06
C ALA A 119 19.90 11.56 -3.98
N MET A 120 18.70 11.81 -3.43
CA MET A 120 18.48 12.82 -2.39
C MET A 120 18.27 12.23 -1.00
N ALA A 121 18.29 10.89 -0.84
CA ALA A 121 17.98 10.24 0.43
C ALA A 121 18.83 10.78 1.60
N GLN A 122 20.13 10.80 1.46
CA GLN A 122 21.07 11.27 2.50
C GLN A 122 20.88 12.78 2.80
N GLU A 123 20.68 13.59 1.75
CA GLU A 123 20.47 15.04 1.90
C GLU A 123 19.15 15.32 2.62
N ASN A 124 18.08 14.64 2.22
CA ASN A 124 16.76 14.75 2.84
C ASN A 124 16.79 14.28 4.30
N TYR A 125 17.44 13.15 4.59
CA TYR A 125 17.61 12.67 5.96
C TYR A 125 18.28 13.72 6.85
N ARG A 126 19.44 14.21 6.41
CA ARG A 126 20.21 15.19 7.19
C ARG A 126 19.42 16.47 7.43
N GLY A 127 18.83 17.04 6.35
CA GLY A 127 18.09 18.30 6.45
C GLY A 127 16.83 18.18 7.31
N ALA A 128 16.09 17.09 7.21
CA ALA A 128 14.92 16.83 8.04
C ALA A 128 15.28 16.69 9.53
N LYS A 129 16.34 15.92 9.83
CA LYS A 129 16.81 15.77 11.24
C LYS A 129 17.34 17.08 11.79
N GLU A 130 18.09 17.89 11.02
CA GLU A 130 18.56 19.21 11.43
C GLU A 130 17.41 20.18 11.70
N ALA A 131 16.28 20.07 10.98
CA ALA A 131 15.07 20.84 11.22
C ALA A 131 14.19 20.27 12.37
N GLY A 132 14.59 19.18 13.00
CA GLY A 132 13.88 18.57 14.13
C GLY A 132 12.69 17.68 13.75
N LEU A 133 12.55 17.30 12.48
CA LEU A 133 11.49 16.39 12.03
C LEU A 133 11.79 14.94 12.43
N LYS A 134 10.74 14.16 12.70
CA LYS A 134 10.83 12.70 12.77
C LYS A 134 11.01 12.14 11.36
N VAL A 135 11.86 11.13 11.23
CA VAL A 135 12.21 10.56 9.92
C VAL A 135 11.89 9.09 9.87
N GLY A 136 11.18 8.68 8.82
CA GLY A 136 11.04 7.31 8.36
C GLY A 136 11.56 7.14 6.95
N GLY A 137 11.51 5.91 6.44
CA GLY A 137 11.97 5.63 5.09
C GLY A 137 11.06 4.69 4.33
N TYR A 138 11.07 4.77 3.02
CA TYR A 138 10.41 3.79 2.18
C TYR A 138 11.32 3.31 1.04
N PHE A 139 11.10 2.08 0.63
CA PHE A 139 11.77 1.49 -0.52
C PHE A 139 10.74 1.21 -1.62
N PHE A 140 10.92 1.87 -2.78
CA PHE A 140 10.08 1.64 -3.94
C PHE A 140 10.44 0.29 -4.56
N SER A 141 9.60 -0.70 -4.31
CA SER A 141 9.81 -2.09 -4.69
C SER A 141 9.23 -2.40 -6.06
N GLN A 142 9.94 -3.25 -6.78
CA GLN A 142 9.47 -3.94 -7.98
C GLN A 142 9.85 -5.43 -7.90
N ALA A 143 9.88 -6.00 -6.69
CA ALA A 143 10.19 -7.41 -6.47
C ALA A 143 9.14 -8.32 -7.14
N ILE A 144 9.62 -9.39 -7.76
CA ILE A 144 8.82 -10.43 -8.39
C ILE A 144 9.12 -11.83 -7.81
N THR A 145 9.93 -11.88 -6.76
CA THR A 145 10.18 -13.06 -5.92
C THR A 145 10.45 -12.64 -4.48
N THR A 146 10.28 -13.54 -3.54
CA THR A 146 10.57 -13.30 -2.13
C THR A 146 12.07 -13.04 -1.89
N GLU A 147 12.95 -13.66 -2.66
CA GLU A 147 14.40 -13.43 -2.59
C GLU A 147 14.74 -11.99 -2.98
N GLU A 148 14.07 -11.45 -4.00
CA GLU A 148 14.24 -10.05 -4.38
C GLU A 148 13.73 -9.09 -3.30
N ALA A 149 12.61 -9.40 -2.63
CA ALA A 149 12.10 -8.59 -1.54
C ALA A 149 13.07 -8.59 -0.33
N ILE A 150 13.69 -9.73 -0.02
CA ILE A 150 14.75 -9.83 0.99
C ILE A 150 16.00 -9.04 0.56
N GLU A 151 16.38 -9.11 -0.72
CA GLU A 151 17.49 -8.32 -1.26
C GLU A 151 17.24 -6.82 -1.13
N GLU A 152 16.00 -6.36 -1.42
CA GLU A 152 15.58 -4.97 -1.24
C GLU A 152 15.65 -4.53 0.22
N ALA A 153 15.18 -5.36 1.14
CA ALA A 153 15.26 -5.09 2.59
C ALA A 153 16.71 -4.94 3.06
N ASN A 154 17.59 -5.85 2.66
CA ASN A 154 19.02 -5.75 2.99
C ASN A 154 19.66 -4.50 2.36
N TYR A 155 19.35 -4.22 1.10
CA TYR A 155 19.89 -3.08 0.38
C TYR A 155 19.49 -1.75 1.03
N VAL A 156 18.22 -1.59 1.42
CA VAL A 156 17.76 -0.36 2.10
C VAL A 156 18.44 -0.21 3.47
N MET A 157 18.59 -1.29 4.24
CA MET A 157 19.26 -1.26 5.54
C MET A 157 20.75 -0.92 5.41
N ASP A 158 21.43 -1.37 4.37
CA ASP A 158 22.82 -0.98 4.08
C ASP A 158 22.95 0.53 3.82
N ILE A 159 21.99 1.13 3.10
CA ILE A 159 22.00 2.58 2.83
C ILE A 159 21.80 3.39 4.11
N ILE A 160 20.87 2.97 4.96
CA ILE A 160 20.55 3.69 6.20
C ILE A 160 21.42 3.30 7.39
N ALA A 161 22.49 2.53 7.17
CA ALA A 161 23.40 2.15 8.25
C ALA A 161 23.92 3.37 8.99
N GLY A 162 23.58 3.47 10.27
CA GLY A 162 23.92 4.61 11.13
C GLY A 162 22.92 5.77 11.10
N TRP A 163 21.79 5.64 10.40
CA TRP A 163 20.68 6.56 10.56
C TRP A 163 19.84 6.19 11.80
N GLU A 164 19.24 7.19 12.41
CA GLU A 164 18.26 7.02 13.48
C GLU A 164 16.88 7.32 12.89
N LEU A 165 16.11 6.26 12.60
CA LEU A 165 14.73 6.38 12.17
C LEU A 165 13.81 6.49 13.38
N ASP A 166 12.92 7.49 13.35
CA ASP A 166 11.88 7.72 14.36
C ASP A 166 10.53 7.12 13.93
N MET A 167 10.39 6.84 12.65
CA MET A 167 9.20 6.34 11.97
C MET A 167 9.53 5.04 11.24
N PRO A 168 8.52 4.29 10.75
CA PRO A 168 8.72 2.99 10.12
C PRO A 168 9.64 2.99 8.89
N LEU A 169 10.11 1.77 8.56
CA LEU A 169 10.71 1.43 7.26
C LEU A 169 9.67 0.69 6.41
N VAL A 170 9.34 1.26 5.26
CA VAL A 170 8.13 0.92 4.50
C VAL A 170 8.45 0.15 3.24
N TYR A 171 7.68 -0.92 2.99
CA TYR A 171 7.62 -1.61 1.72
C TYR A 171 6.59 -0.93 0.82
N ASP A 172 7.02 -0.36 -0.29
CA ASP A 172 6.21 0.38 -1.25
C ASP A 172 6.31 -0.32 -2.61
N TRP A 173 5.44 -1.32 -2.83
CA TRP A 173 5.36 -2.04 -4.10
C TRP A 173 4.22 -1.51 -4.95
N GLU A 174 4.52 -1.12 -6.18
CA GLU A 174 3.52 -0.60 -7.10
C GLU A 174 3.58 -1.25 -8.48
N CYS A 175 2.41 -1.61 -9.02
CA CYS A 175 2.28 -2.01 -10.42
C CYS A 175 1.97 -0.78 -11.27
N LEU A 176 2.96 -0.29 -12.01
CA LEU A 176 2.86 1.00 -12.70
C LEU A 176 2.26 0.93 -14.12
N ALA A 177 2.49 -0.14 -14.88
CA ALA A 177 1.99 -0.30 -16.24
C ALA A 177 2.18 -1.72 -16.79
N GLU A 178 1.51 -2.00 -17.92
CA GLU A 178 1.43 -3.32 -18.54
C GLU A 178 2.76 -3.90 -19.07
N ASP A 179 3.77 -3.11 -19.30
CA ASP A 179 5.06 -3.57 -19.86
C ASP A 179 6.16 -3.76 -18.80
N TYR A 180 5.83 -3.61 -17.51
CA TYR A 180 6.81 -3.71 -16.44
C TYR A 180 6.95 -5.14 -15.89
N ARG A 181 8.06 -5.39 -15.22
CA ARG A 181 8.41 -6.70 -14.65
C ARG A 181 7.38 -7.27 -13.68
N THR A 182 6.61 -6.40 -13.03
CA THR A 182 5.61 -6.74 -12.01
C THR A 182 4.29 -7.29 -12.55
N MET A 183 4.07 -7.25 -13.87
CA MET A 183 2.80 -7.68 -14.50
C MET A 183 2.36 -9.13 -14.24
N GLY A 184 3.27 -10.02 -13.90
CA GLY A 184 2.95 -11.44 -13.63
C GLY A 184 2.83 -11.76 -12.14
N VAL A 185 2.94 -10.77 -11.27
CA VAL A 185 2.86 -10.95 -9.82
C VAL A 185 1.40 -11.08 -9.41
N ASP A 186 1.03 -12.25 -8.91
CA ASP A 186 -0.30 -12.50 -8.37
C ASP A 186 -0.39 -12.10 -6.88
N ALA A 187 -1.61 -12.15 -6.33
CA ALA A 187 -1.87 -11.75 -4.95
C ALA A 187 -1.10 -12.59 -3.92
N ARG A 188 -0.89 -13.89 -4.19
CA ARG A 188 -0.13 -14.74 -3.28
C ARG A 188 1.33 -14.35 -3.25
N LEU A 189 1.92 -14.20 -4.41
CA LEU A 189 3.33 -13.83 -4.52
C LEU A 189 3.60 -12.43 -3.97
N LEU A 190 2.73 -11.44 -4.25
CA LEU A 190 2.89 -10.10 -3.68
C LEU A 190 2.80 -10.12 -2.16
N THR A 191 1.83 -10.85 -1.60
CA THR A 191 1.70 -11.00 -0.14
C THR A 191 2.95 -11.65 0.46
N ASP A 192 3.50 -12.68 -0.19
CA ASP A 192 4.71 -13.35 0.28
C ASP A 192 5.95 -12.45 0.18
N CYS A 193 6.09 -11.67 -0.90
CA CYS A 193 7.14 -10.65 -1.02
C CYS A 193 7.04 -9.58 0.07
N THR A 194 5.82 -9.07 0.32
CA THR A 194 5.56 -8.08 1.37
C THR A 194 5.98 -8.60 2.74
N LYS A 195 5.58 -9.83 3.09
CA LYS A 195 5.99 -10.48 4.35
C LYS A 195 7.51 -10.65 4.41
N ALA A 196 8.12 -11.11 3.33
CA ALA A 196 9.57 -11.35 3.28
C ALA A 196 10.38 -10.07 3.53
N PHE A 197 9.96 -8.93 2.96
CA PHE A 197 10.57 -7.64 3.25
C PHE A 197 10.33 -7.21 4.70
N CYS A 198 9.07 -7.21 5.14
CA CYS A 198 8.68 -6.76 6.48
C CYS A 198 9.35 -7.58 7.58
N ASP A 199 9.33 -8.91 7.49
CA ASP A 199 9.99 -9.79 8.45
C ASP A 199 11.51 -9.56 8.48
N THR A 200 12.12 -9.28 7.33
CA THR A 200 13.57 -9.03 7.25
C THR A 200 13.96 -7.74 7.96
N VAL A 201 13.21 -6.66 7.78
CA VAL A 201 13.51 -5.38 8.46
C VAL A 201 13.13 -5.43 9.93
N GLU A 202 12.06 -6.14 10.31
CA GLU A 202 11.65 -6.34 11.70
C GLU A 202 12.70 -7.13 12.48
N ASN A 203 13.23 -8.22 11.91
CA ASN A 203 14.30 -9.00 12.50
C ASN A 203 15.59 -8.20 12.70
N ALA A 204 15.80 -7.13 11.94
CA ALA A 204 16.91 -6.21 12.09
C ALA A 204 16.64 -5.08 13.11
N GLY A 205 15.42 -5.03 13.69
CA GLY A 205 15.04 -4.08 14.73
C GLY A 205 14.34 -2.81 14.21
N TYR A 206 13.95 -2.76 12.95
CA TYR A 206 13.13 -1.68 12.40
C TYR A 206 11.64 -2.00 12.55
N THR A 207 10.79 -0.98 12.60
CA THR A 207 9.34 -1.14 12.57
C THR A 207 8.89 -1.23 11.11
N PRO A 208 8.35 -2.37 10.65
CA PRO A 208 7.87 -2.50 9.28
C PRO A 208 6.53 -1.81 9.08
N MET A 209 6.31 -1.27 7.87
CA MET A 209 5.03 -0.75 7.43
C MET A 209 4.86 -1.04 5.93
N ILE A 210 3.63 -1.10 5.47
CA ILE A 210 3.27 -1.41 4.08
C ILE A 210 2.52 -0.21 3.51
N TYR A 211 3.02 0.34 2.39
CA TYR A 211 2.28 1.30 1.57
C TYR A 211 1.41 0.55 0.58
N TYR A 212 0.16 0.98 0.45
CA TYR A 212 -0.80 0.37 -0.47
C TYR A 212 -1.94 1.34 -0.82
N ASN A 213 -2.66 1.04 -1.88
CA ASN A 213 -3.88 1.71 -2.27
C ASN A 213 -5.08 0.73 -2.27
N PRO A 214 -6.34 1.22 -2.37
CA PRO A 214 -7.51 0.34 -2.36
C PRO A 214 -7.51 -0.74 -3.44
N ASP A 215 -7.03 -0.43 -4.65
CA ASP A 215 -6.97 -1.43 -5.73
C ASP A 215 -6.02 -2.57 -5.41
N GLN A 216 -4.85 -2.29 -4.83
CA GLN A 216 -3.89 -3.32 -4.41
C GLN A 216 -4.48 -4.18 -3.30
N SER A 217 -5.07 -3.56 -2.28
CA SER A 217 -5.63 -4.26 -1.14
C SER A 217 -6.77 -5.21 -1.51
N TYR A 218 -7.63 -4.80 -2.44
CA TYR A 218 -8.78 -5.64 -2.84
C TYR A 218 -8.45 -6.70 -3.89
N LYS A 219 -7.44 -6.49 -4.71
CA LYS A 219 -7.20 -7.32 -5.91
C LYS A 219 -5.85 -8.04 -5.89
N GLN A 220 -4.87 -7.52 -5.16
CA GLN A 220 -3.48 -7.92 -5.32
C GLN A 220 -2.80 -8.35 -4.01
N MET A 221 -3.49 -8.29 -2.85
CA MET A 221 -2.94 -8.68 -1.56
C MET A 221 -3.97 -9.45 -0.73
N TYR A 222 -3.49 -10.35 0.10
CA TYR A 222 -4.28 -10.97 1.17
C TYR A 222 -4.09 -10.15 2.45
N MET A 223 -4.84 -9.05 2.58
CA MET A 223 -4.68 -8.07 3.66
C MET A 223 -4.80 -8.67 5.06
N ASP A 224 -5.66 -9.69 5.25
CA ASP A 224 -5.82 -10.37 6.53
C ASP A 224 -4.51 -11.02 7.04
N GLU A 225 -3.58 -11.32 6.13
CA GLU A 225 -2.25 -11.86 6.46
C GLU A 225 -1.20 -10.77 6.73
N LEU A 226 -1.56 -9.50 6.59
CA LEU A 226 -0.64 -8.36 6.64
C LEU A 226 -0.94 -7.38 7.79
N THR A 227 -2.04 -7.59 8.52
CA THR A 227 -2.50 -6.69 9.59
C THR A 227 -1.59 -6.65 10.83
N GLN A 228 -0.60 -7.52 10.93
CA GLN A 228 0.42 -7.46 11.97
C GLN A 228 1.47 -6.38 11.73
N TYR A 229 1.60 -5.87 10.51
CA TYR A 229 2.50 -4.76 10.15
C TYR A 229 1.74 -3.44 10.17
N GLY A 230 2.45 -2.32 10.28
CA GLY A 230 1.85 -1.00 10.08
C GLY A 230 1.28 -0.84 8.67
N LEU A 231 0.19 -0.09 8.52
CA LEU A 231 -0.54 0.07 7.27
C LEU A 231 -0.62 1.56 6.86
N TRP A 232 0.01 1.90 5.74
CA TRP A 232 0.02 3.24 5.13
C TRP A 232 -0.86 3.24 3.88
N LEU A 233 -2.07 3.75 4.02
CA LEU A 233 -3.06 3.83 2.95
C LEU A 233 -2.88 5.07 2.09
N ALA A 234 -2.74 4.92 0.77
CA ALA A 234 -2.88 6.00 -0.21
C ALA A 234 -4.31 6.03 -0.74
N MET A 235 -5.07 7.04 -0.32
CA MET A 235 -6.46 7.21 -0.77
C MET A 235 -6.81 8.70 -0.82
N TYR A 236 -6.94 9.26 -2.02
CA TYR A 236 -7.18 10.69 -2.22
C TYR A 236 -8.68 10.97 -2.20
N ALA A 237 -9.22 11.03 -0.99
CA ALA A 237 -10.64 11.22 -0.69
C ALA A 237 -10.82 12.17 0.50
N PRO A 238 -12.02 12.73 0.74
CA PRO A 238 -12.27 13.59 1.90
C PRO A 238 -12.08 12.89 3.25
N GLN A 239 -12.23 11.57 3.28
CA GLN A 239 -11.99 10.70 4.44
C GLN A 239 -11.65 9.30 3.93
N PRO A 240 -10.85 8.52 4.66
CA PRO A 240 -10.57 7.14 4.29
C PRO A 240 -11.80 6.28 4.61
N ASP A 241 -12.41 5.71 3.56
CA ASP A 241 -13.45 4.68 3.68
C ASP A 241 -12.82 3.33 3.35
N PHE A 242 -12.27 2.67 4.37
CA PHE A 242 -11.47 1.48 4.19
C PHE A 242 -11.65 0.48 5.35
N PRO A 243 -11.83 -0.83 5.09
CA PRO A 243 -12.24 -1.80 6.10
C PRO A 243 -11.12 -2.29 7.03
N TYR A 244 -9.86 -1.98 6.72
CA TYR A 244 -8.70 -2.38 7.53
C TYR A 244 -8.20 -1.23 8.40
N PRO A 245 -7.44 -1.51 9.48
CA PRO A 245 -6.78 -0.47 10.27
C PRO A 245 -5.92 0.45 9.38
N ILE A 246 -5.83 1.71 9.75
CA ILE A 246 -5.01 2.71 9.07
C ILE A 246 -4.11 3.35 10.13
N ASP A 247 -2.80 3.13 10.01
CA ASP A 247 -1.81 3.76 10.89
C ASP A 247 -1.27 5.05 10.26
N MET A 248 -1.23 5.11 8.93
CA MET A 248 -0.88 6.31 8.17
C MET A 248 -1.77 6.44 6.94
N TRP A 249 -2.17 7.67 6.62
CA TRP A 249 -3.01 7.97 5.47
C TRP A 249 -2.39 9.07 4.61
N GLN A 250 -2.00 8.74 3.37
CA GLN A 250 -1.64 9.70 2.34
C GLN A 250 -2.93 10.22 1.69
N TYR A 251 -3.34 11.43 2.05
CA TYR A 251 -4.63 11.96 1.63
C TYR A 251 -4.58 12.82 0.36
N THR A 252 -3.38 13.20 -0.10
CA THR A 252 -3.19 13.92 -1.35
C THR A 252 -1.78 13.76 -1.87
N ASN A 253 -1.64 13.73 -3.20
CA ASN A 253 -0.38 13.82 -3.93
C ASN A 253 -0.20 15.17 -4.65
N GLN A 254 -1.02 16.17 -4.31
CA GLN A 254 -1.00 17.50 -4.91
C GLN A 254 -0.87 18.59 -3.85
N GLY A 255 -0.28 18.25 -2.72
CA GLY A 255 -0.05 19.19 -1.63
C GLY A 255 0.95 20.27 -2.00
N SER A 256 0.83 21.41 -1.31
CA SER A 256 1.79 22.51 -1.40
C SER A 256 2.31 22.80 0.00
N VAL A 257 3.62 22.72 0.19
CA VAL A 257 4.29 22.94 1.46
C VAL A 257 5.40 23.98 1.28
N PRO A 258 5.38 25.10 2.01
CA PRO A 258 6.48 26.05 2.00
C PRO A 258 7.83 25.37 2.22
N GLY A 259 8.81 25.67 1.36
CA GLY A 259 10.12 25.00 1.38
C GLY A 259 10.29 23.93 0.30
N ILE A 260 9.20 23.48 -0.32
CA ILE A 260 9.22 22.51 -1.41
C ILE A 260 8.72 23.16 -2.70
N GLN A 261 9.36 22.86 -3.82
CA GLN A 261 8.92 23.34 -5.14
C GLN A 261 8.06 22.29 -5.82
N GLY A 262 6.84 22.68 -6.24
CA GLY A 262 5.88 21.78 -6.86
C GLY A 262 5.04 21.01 -5.85
N ASN A 263 4.45 19.92 -6.31
CA ASN A 263 3.57 19.08 -5.48
C ASN A 263 4.39 18.18 -4.54
N VAL A 264 3.80 17.92 -3.39
CA VAL A 264 4.31 16.96 -2.42
C VAL A 264 3.14 16.15 -1.84
N ASP A 265 3.41 14.90 -1.52
CA ASP A 265 2.46 14.01 -0.88
C ASP A 265 2.32 14.35 0.59
N ILE A 266 1.06 14.45 1.07
CA ILE A 266 0.79 14.83 2.46
C ILE A 266 0.05 13.71 3.18
N ASN A 267 0.47 13.49 4.42
CA ASN A 267 0.10 12.35 5.23
C ASN A 267 -0.43 12.75 6.60
N LEU A 268 -1.32 11.93 7.15
CA LEU A 268 -1.65 11.89 8.57
C LEU A 268 -1.19 10.55 9.15
N TYR A 269 -0.38 10.60 10.19
CA TYR A 269 -0.03 9.43 11.00
C TYR A 269 -0.90 9.39 12.24
N PHE A 270 -1.34 8.21 12.63
CA PHE A 270 -2.18 7.94 13.80
C PHE A 270 -1.38 7.11 14.81
N PRO A 271 -0.74 7.74 15.81
CA PRO A 271 0.08 7.06 16.81
C PRO A 271 -0.70 6.16 17.77
#